data_771663949b7394a940ca82fc86e82263
#
_entry.id   771663949b7394a940ca82fc86e82263
#
_cell.length_a   1.000
_cell.length_b   1.000
_cell.length_c   1.000
_cell.angle_alpha   90.00
_cell.angle_beta   90.00
_cell.angle_gamma   90.00
#
_symmetry.space_group_name_H-M   'P 1'
#
loop_
_entity.id
_entity.type
_entity.pdbx_description
1 polymer ?
#
loop_
_entity_poly.entity_id
_entity_poly.type
_entity_poly.pdbx_seq_one_letter_code
_entity_poly.pdbx_strand_id
1 'polypeptide(L)'
;MEKEVKIYPRVIERIEDWPIYRLSKDRTEFVREIDEHTFRRLASKHKKDLSDVLVKTIYQERIRIKEDPWKVDPPNDRSFWNRISKRLIKKSLDRDSAEAREESEQILRKIIHRYSEEIVGTFQVKTFRFAQRFLTAFFNRIFNAAVGRSLRAMFRGKRNLFERLNIVGDVETVRSLFDHGTVVVVPTHNSNLDSILVGYAMDQIMGLPSFSYGAGLNLYNFGPAAYYMNRLGAYRVDRRKKNPVYLETLKTMSRLSIQRGVNSLFFPGGTRSRDGAIETDLKMGLLGTVVEAQRAMVAGGSSSFTRRSHSEGGSSSRSSQQPDGKVFVVPLVLCYNFVLEAPFLIEQHLRNTGKENYIRLRDEGTSVRSWFRFIWRFFSTSSDITLSVGKPMDVLGNFVDAEGKSFDHYGNELEVREYFRSRGEVTEDRQREEEYTKLLAERIAERYHVENVVLSSHLVAHAVFEMLSHLNPKLDLFGILRLPHDDYVFPFRAVEEVVEQMQEKLFEWEREDKIKLAPELRLSPAELVHDGVKNLGIYHTEKPLQFTKEGEIMSSDFRVLYFYHNRLSNYGLDKAVYWKAEEIEVLKVED
;
A
#
# COMPACT_ATOMS: atom_id res chain seq x y z
N MET A 1 25.24 5.30 20.27
CA MET A 1 24.06 5.83 21.02
C MET A 1 22.90 4.88 20.77
N GLU A 2 22.30 4.32 21.83
CA GLU A 2 21.05 3.56 21.67
C GLU A 2 19.96 4.53 21.17
N LYS A 3 19.32 4.18 20.05
CA LYS A 3 18.24 4.97 19.47
C LYS A 3 17.00 4.74 20.36
N GLU A 4 16.59 5.75 21.10
CA GLU A 4 15.38 5.70 21.90
C GLU A 4 14.16 5.78 20.95
N VAL A 5 13.47 4.65 20.80
CA VAL A 5 12.26 4.60 19.97
C VAL A 5 11.09 5.11 20.79
N LYS A 6 10.47 6.21 20.37
CA LYS A 6 9.28 6.75 21.00
C LYS A 6 8.08 5.83 20.74
N ILE A 7 7.57 5.17 21.78
CA ILE A 7 6.36 4.35 21.72
C ILE A 7 5.19 5.19 22.27
N TYR A 8 4.15 5.31 21.46
CA TYR A 8 2.98 6.10 21.84
C TYR A 8 1.92 5.25 22.54
N PRO A 9 1.23 5.79 23.57
CA PRO A 9 0.08 5.12 24.16
C PRO A 9 -1.06 4.97 23.14
N ARG A 10 -1.98 4.04 23.40
CA ARG A 10 -3.13 3.87 22.51
C ARG A 10 -4.04 5.09 22.49
N VAL A 11 -4.45 5.52 21.30
CA VAL A 11 -5.46 6.59 21.11
C VAL A 11 -6.82 6.11 21.64
N ILE A 12 -7.19 4.87 21.36
CA ILE A 12 -8.38 4.21 21.89
C ILE A 12 -7.92 3.01 22.73
N GLU A 13 -8.02 3.11 24.04
CA GLU A 13 -7.45 2.13 24.97
C GLU A 13 -8.02 0.72 24.79
N ARG A 14 -9.35 0.60 24.73
CA ARG A 14 -10.04 -0.69 24.68
C ARG A 14 -10.24 -1.10 23.23
N ILE A 15 -9.81 -2.32 22.88
CA ILE A 15 -9.98 -2.87 21.53
C ILE A 15 -11.47 -3.03 21.18
N GLU A 16 -12.30 -3.25 22.18
CA GLU A 16 -13.75 -3.39 22.07
C GLU A 16 -14.44 -2.07 21.65
N ASP A 17 -13.75 -0.93 21.80
CA ASP A 17 -14.23 0.39 21.38
C ASP A 17 -13.76 0.79 19.97
N TRP A 18 -12.88 -0.01 19.37
CA TRP A 18 -12.39 0.26 18.02
C TRP A 18 -13.52 0.19 16.98
N PRO A 19 -13.59 1.15 16.04
CA PRO A 19 -14.65 1.17 15.03
C PRO A 19 -14.76 -0.12 14.22
N ILE A 20 -13.62 -0.74 13.88
CA ILE A 20 -13.60 -2.00 13.14
C ILE A 20 -14.20 -3.18 13.93
N TYR A 21 -14.05 -3.20 15.26
CA TYR A 21 -14.67 -4.22 16.11
C TYR A 21 -16.18 -4.04 16.17
N ARG A 22 -16.66 -2.80 16.31
CA ARG A 22 -18.09 -2.47 16.29
C ARG A 22 -18.72 -2.85 14.95
N LEU A 23 -18.06 -2.49 13.82
CA LEU A 23 -18.50 -2.91 12.49
C LEU A 23 -18.59 -4.43 12.37
N SER A 24 -17.61 -5.17 12.88
CA SER A 24 -17.59 -6.63 12.85
C SER A 24 -18.71 -7.27 13.68
N LYS A 25 -19.13 -6.65 14.78
CA LYS A 25 -20.29 -7.08 15.56
C LYS A 25 -21.59 -6.94 14.79
N ASP A 26 -21.72 -5.83 14.04
CA ASP A 26 -22.91 -5.53 13.26
C ASP A 26 -22.80 -5.96 11.80
N ARG A 27 -21.92 -6.95 11.52
CA ARG A 27 -21.62 -7.40 10.16
C ARG A 27 -22.86 -7.72 9.33
N THR A 28 -23.85 -8.39 9.90
CA THR A 28 -25.08 -8.77 9.17
C THR A 28 -25.85 -7.52 8.72
N GLU A 29 -26.00 -6.54 9.59
CA GLU A 29 -26.64 -5.28 9.26
C GLU A 29 -25.82 -4.47 8.22
N PHE A 30 -24.49 -4.48 8.37
CA PHE A 30 -23.60 -3.83 7.43
C PHE A 30 -23.66 -4.45 6.03
N VAL A 31 -23.71 -5.79 5.93
CA VAL A 31 -23.91 -6.49 4.64
C VAL A 31 -25.25 -6.09 4.03
N ARG A 32 -26.33 -6.03 4.81
CA ARG A 32 -27.65 -5.61 4.33
C ARG A 32 -27.63 -4.17 3.81
N GLU A 33 -26.93 -3.27 4.48
CA GLU A 33 -26.77 -1.88 4.04
C GLU A 33 -25.98 -1.79 2.71
N ILE A 34 -24.90 -2.55 2.58
CA ILE A 34 -24.15 -2.65 1.32
C ILE A 34 -25.06 -3.15 0.20
N ASP A 35 -25.83 -4.20 0.45
CA ASP A 35 -26.74 -4.79 -0.54
C ASP A 35 -27.74 -3.75 -1.05
N GLU A 36 -28.38 -3.02 -0.15
CA GLU A 36 -29.39 -2.03 -0.51
C GLU A 36 -28.80 -0.82 -1.23
N HIS A 37 -27.68 -0.27 -0.74
CA HIS A 37 -27.03 0.87 -1.40
C HIS A 37 -26.49 0.51 -2.78
N THR A 38 -25.85 -0.68 -2.92
CA THR A 38 -25.34 -1.16 -4.21
C THR A 38 -26.49 -1.39 -5.19
N PHE A 39 -27.57 -2.01 -4.71
CA PHE A 39 -28.77 -2.26 -5.53
C PHE A 39 -29.35 -0.94 -6.05
N ARG A 40 -29.64 0.02 -5.18
CA ARG A 40 -30.20 1.31 -5.57
C ARG A 40 -29.34 2.01 -6.62
N ARG A 41 -28.03 2.03 -6.41
CA ARG A 41 -27.08 2.68 -7.31
C ARG A 41 -27.03 2.01 -8.69
N LEU A 42 -26.95 0.68 -8.73
CA LEU A 42 -26.92 -0.07 -9.99
C LEU A 42 -28.28 -0.02 -10.71
N ALA A 43 -29.40 -0.19 -10.00
CA ALA A 43 -30.74 -0.13 -10.58
C ALA A 43 -31.05 1.26 -11.17
N SER A 44 -30.62 2.34 -10.50
CA SER A 44 -30.80 3.70 -11.02
C SER A 44 -29.91 3.98 -12.23
N LYS A 45 -28.64 3.55 -12.18
CA LYS A 45 -27.66 3.75 -13.25
C LYS A 45 -28.01 2.95 -14.52
N HIS A 46 -28.50 1.73 -14.34
CA HIS A 46 -28.76 0.76 -15.41
C HIS A 46 -30.24 0.49 -15.61
N LYS A 47 -31.07 1.53 -15.49
CA LYS A 47 -32.55 1.39 -15.57
C LYS A 47 -33.03 0.77 -16.89
N LYS A 48 -32.31 1.00 -17.99
CA LYS A 48 -32.65 0.51 -19.35
C LYS A 48 -31.89 -0.74 -19.77
N ASP A 49 -30.70 -0.96 -19.24
CA ASP A 49 -29.74 -1.98 -19.67
C ASP A 49 -29.35 -2.99 -18.58
N LEU A 50 -30.17 -3.10 -17.52
CA LEU A 50 -29.88 -3.99 -16.37
C LEU A 50 -29.65 -5.45 -16.79
N SER A 51 -30.45 -5.95 -17.71
CA SER A 51 -30.31 -7.30 -18.26
C SER A 51 -28.94 -7.53 -18.90
N ASP A 52 -28.44 -6.55 -19.66
CA ASP A 52 -27.15 -6.66 -20.34
C ASP A 52 -25.99 -6.62 -19.35
N VAL A 53 -26.08 -5.82 -18.29
CA VAL A 53 -25.12 -5.81 -17.17
C VAL A 53 -25.06 -7.17 -16.49
N LEU A 54 -26.23 -7.81 -16.26
CA LEU A 54 -26.30 -9.14 -15.66
C LEU A 54 -25.69 -10.20 -16.59
N VAL A 55 -26.01 -10.19 -17.88
CA VAL A 55 -25.43 -11.09 -18.88
C VAL A 55 -23.90 -10.96 -18.88
N LYS A 56 -23.38 -9.72 -18.95
CA LYS A 56 -21.95 -9.46 -18.91
C LYS A 56 -21.31 -9.97 -17.62
N THR A 57 -21.94 -9.74 -16.47
CA THR A 57 -21.46 -10.19 -15.16
C THR A 57 -21.40 -11.72 -15.08
N ILE A 58 -22.45 -12.41 -15.48
CA ILE A 58 -22.51 -13.87 -15.50
C ILE A 58 -21.48 -14.47 -16.47
N TYR A 59 -21.33 -13.87 -17.63
CA TYR A 59 -20.34 -14.29 -18.64
C TYR A 59 -18.91 -14.19 -18.09
N GLN A 60 -18.53 -13.04 -17.50
CA GLN A 60 -17.21 -12.84 -16.92
C GLN A 60 -16.92 -13.81 -15.77
N GLU A 61 -17.89 -14.07 -14.90
CA GLU A 61 -17.73 -15.04 -13.80
C GLU A 61 -17.57 -16.49 -14.31
N ARG A 62 -18.28 -16.86 -15.37
CA ARG A 62 -18.14 -18.19 -15.98
C ARG A 62 -16.77 -18.38 -16.64
N ILE A 63 -16.23 -17.34 -17.29
CA ILE A 63 -14.85 -17.35 -17.82
C ILE A 63 -13.87 -17.51 -16.66
N ARG A 64 -13.97 -16.69 -15.61
CA ARG A 64 -13.10 -16.76 -14.43
C ARG A 64 -13.06 -18.18 -13.84
N ILE A 65 -14.23 -18.78 -13.61
CA ILE A 65 -14.34 -20.13 -13.05
C ILE A 65 -13.72 -21.20 -13.96
N LYS A 66 -13.77 -21.01 -15.29
CA LYS A 66 -13.23 -21.95 -16.26
C LYS A 66 -11.72 -21.80 -16.46
N GLU A 67 -11.24 -20.57 -16.60
CA GLU A 67 -9.88 -20.26 -17.07
C GLU A 67 -8.90 -19.96 -15.91
N ASP A 68 -9.39 -19.41 -14.80
CA ASP A 68 -8.56 -19.02 -13.65
C ASP A 68 -9.21 -19.40 -12.29
N PRO A 69 -9.50 -20.71 -12.05
CA PRO A 69 -10.05 -21.16 -10.78
C PRO A 69 -9.00 -21.18 -9.70
N TRP A 70 -9.35 -20.64 -8.52
CA TRP A 70 -8.47 -20.67 -7.35
C TRP A 70 -9.05 -21.54 -6.24
N LYS A 71 -8.16 -22.16 -5.42
CA LYS A 71 -8.53 -23.01 -4.29
C LYS A 71 -9.44 -22.31 -3.28
N VAL A 72 -9.34 -20.99 -3.16
CA VAL A 72 -10.11 -20.16 -2.23
C VAL A 72 -11.44 -19.67 -2.79
N ASP A 73 -11.76 -20.01 -4.04
CA ASP A 73 -13.08 -19.73 -4.61
C ASP A 73 -14.16 -20.48 -3.83
N PRO A 74 -15.36 -19.90 -3.68
CA PRO A 74 -16.43 -20.57 -2.97
C PRO A 74 -16.76 -21.95 -3.57
N PRO A 75 -16.91 -23.01 -2.75
CA PRO A 75 -17.08 -24.39 -3.26
C PRO A 75 -18.33 -24.57 -4.11
N ASN A 76 -19.35 -23.72 -3.94
CA ASN A 76 -20.60 -23.75 -4.71
C ASN A 76 -20.61 -22.75 -5.89
N ASP A 77 -19.46 -22.18 -6.26
CA ASP A 77 -19.38 -21.08 -7.23
C ASP A 77 -19.98 -21.49 -8.59
N ARG A 78 -19.50 -22.59 -9.18
CA ARG A 78 -20.02 -23.11 -10.45
C ARG A 78 -21.53 -23.37 -10.42
N SER A 79 -22.05 -23.97 -9.34
CA SER A 79 -23.47 -24.28 -9.23
C SER A 79 -24.34 -23.03 -9.07
N PHE A 80 -23.84 -22.02 -8.35
CA PHE A 80 -24.51 -20.73 -8.20
C PHE A 80 -24.65 -20.03 -9.55
N TRP A 81 -23.55 -19.81 -10.27
CA TRP A 81 -23.56 -19.10 -11.54
C TRP A 81 -24.34 -19.82 -12.64
N ASN A 82 -24.32 -21.16 -12.66
CA ASN A 82 -25.15 -21.94 -13.57
C ASN A 82 -26.65 -21.76 -13.28
N ARG A 83 -27.05 -21.70 -12.01
CA ARG A 83 -28.44 -21.49 -11.61
C ARG A 83 -28.92 -20.07 -11.97
N ILE A 84 -28.10 -19.06 -11.70
CA ILE A 84 -28.39 -17.68 -12.07
C ILE A 84 -28.51 -17.53 -13.60
N SER A 85 -27.58 -18.12 -14.37
CA SER A 85 -27.63 -18.11 -15.84
C SER A 85 -28.91 -18.74 -16.39
N LYS A 86 -29.31 -19.92 -15.87
CA LYS A 86 -30.55 -20.58 -16.29
C LYS A 86 -31.80 -19.74 -15.99
N ARG A 87 -31.83 -19.04 -14.85
CA ARG A 87 -32.96 -18.15 -14.49
C ARG A 87 -33.05 -16.96 -15.44
N LEU A 88 -31.93 -16.32 -15.76
CA LEU A 88 -31.89 -15.18 -16.66
C LEU A 88 -32.35 -15.58 -18.07
N ILE A 89 -31.86 -16.71 -18.62
CA ILE A 89 -32.21 -17.20 -19.97
C ILE A 89 -33.68 -17.56 -20.07
N LYS A 90 -34.27 -18.21 -19.07
CA LYS A 90 -35.67 -18.64 -19.09
C LYS A 90 -36.66 -17.48 -19.30
N LYS A 91 -36.32 -16.26 -18.86
CA LYS A 91 -37.19 -15.08 -18.95
C LYS A 91 -36.69 -14.02 -19.95
N SER A 92 -35.56 -14.26 -20.64
CA SER A 92 -34.99 -13.31 -21.62
C SER A 92 -35.77 -13.24 -22.95
N LEU A 93 -36.79 -14.06 -23.13
CA LEU A 93 -37.61 -14.11 -24.35
C LEU A 93 -38.55 -12.90 -24.46
N ASP A 94 -38.85 -12.20 -23.35
CA ASP A 94 -39.68 -10.99 -23.31
C ASP A 94 -39.01 -9.94 -22.43
N ARG A 95 -37.97 -9.28 -22.97
CA ARG A 95 -37.06 -8.39 -22.22
C ARG A 95 -37.74 -7.14 -21.66
N ASP A 96 -38.82 -6.70 -22.23
CA ASP A 96 -39.50 -5.45 -21.87
C ASP A 96 -40.67 -5.64 -20.92
N SER A 97 -40.99 -6.89 -20.54
CA SER A 97 -42.07 -7.17 -19.59
C SER A 97 -41.70 -6.71 -18.16
N ALA A 98 -42.70 -6.26 -17.40
CA ALA A 98 -42.53 -5.93 -15.98
C ALA A 98 -41.98 -7.11 -15.17
N GLU A 99 -42.42 -8.34 -15.50
CA GLU A 99 -41.92 -9.58 -14.86
C GLU A 99 -40.46 -9.85 -15.12
N ALA A 100 -39.96 -9.61 -16.35
CA ALA A 100 -38.56 -9.79 -16.68
C ALA A 100 -37.67 -8.76 -15.95
N ARG A 101 -38.18 -7.55 -15.77
CA ARG A 101 -37.50 -6.51 -14.99
C ARG A 101 -37.42 -6.88 -13.51
N GLU A 102 -38.53 -7.31 -12.90
CA GLU A 102 -38.55 -7.75 -11.50
C GLU A 102 -37.61 -8.95 -11.27
N GLU A 103 -37.60 -9.93 -12.18
CA GLU A 103 -36.68 -11.06 -12.10
C GLU A 103 -35.21 -10.62 -12.20
N SER A 104 -34.89 -9.66 -13.08
CA SER A 104 -33.54 -9.09 -13.21
C SER A 104 -33.10 -8.40 -11.93
N GLU A 105 -33.99 -7.65 -11.28
CA GLU A 105 -33.71 -7.02 -9.97
C GLU A 105 -33.49 -8.07 -8.87
N GLN A 106 -34.28 -9.13 -8.84
CA GLN A 106 -34.08 -10.24 -7.89
C GLN A 106 -32.75 -10.97 -8.11
N ILE A 107 -32.35 -11.17 -9.38
CA ILE A 107 -31.04 -11.74 -9.74
C ILE A 107 -29.93 -10.80 -9.29
N LEU A 108 -30.05 -9.50 -9.57
CA LEU A 108 -29.08 -8.49 -9.15
C LEU A 108 -28.87 -8.52 -7.62
N ARG A 109 -29.98 -8.52 -6.83
CA ARG A 109 -29.91 -8.60 -5.37
C ARG A 109 -29.16 -9.86 -4.88
N LYS A 110 -29.37 -11.00 -5.51
CA LYS A 110 -28.67 -12.26 -5.16
C LYS A 110 -27.18 -12.21 -5.47
N ILE A 111 -26.79 -11.57 -6.58
CA ILE A 111 -25.39 -11.42 -6.96
C ILE A 111 -24.69 -10.45 -6.00
N ILE A 112 -25.32 -9.30 -5.71
CA ILE A 112 -24.80 -8.33 -4.77
C ILE A 112 -24.58 -8.97 -3.40
N HIS A 113 -25.60 -9.61 -2.85
CA HIS A 113 -25.50 -10.28 -1.54
C HIS A 113 -24.35 -11.27 -1.48
N ARG A 114 -24.17 -12.08 -2.53
CA ARG A 114 -23.03 -13.00 -2.62
C ARG A 114 -21.71 -12.26 -2.55
N TYR A 115 -21.55 -11.16 -3.30
CA TYR A 115 -20.32 -10.37 -3.30
C TYR A 115 -20.11 -9.67 -1.96
N SER A 116 -21.13 -9.12 -1.34
CA SER A 116 -21.04 -8.50 -0.01
C SER A 116 -20.55 -9.50 1.04
N GLU A 117 -21.11 -10.72 1.06
CA GLU A 117 -20.66 -11.79 1.95
C GLU A 117 -19.22 -12.24 1.68
N GLU A 118 -18.77 -12.23 0.43
CA GLU A 118 -17.39 -12.56 0.06
C GLU A 118 -16.40 -11.45 0.45
N ILE A 119 -16.78 -10.17 0.29
CA ILE A 119 -15.91 -9.02 0.50
C ILE A 119 -15.74 -8.70 1.99
N VAL A 120 -16.85 -8.64 2.75
CA VAL A 120 -16.84 -8.16 4.12
C VAL A 120 -16.15 -9.13 5.07
N GLY A 121 -15.00 -8.70 5.61
CA GLY A 121 -14.25 -9.45 6.62
C GLY A 121 -14.87 -9.35 8.01
N THR A 122 -14.17 -9.92 8.99
CA THR A 122 -14.52 -9.84 10.42
C THR A 122 -13.33 -9.36 11.23
N PHE A 123 -13.58 -8.90 12.46
CA PHE A 123 -12.53 -8.56 13.41
C PHE A 123 -12.77 -9.27 14.74
N GLN A 124 -11.82 -10.06 15.21
CA GLN A 124 -11.93 -10.84 16.45
C GLN A 124 -10.82 -10.48 17.42
N VAL A 125 -11.16 -9.93 18.58
CA VAL A 125 -10.22 -9.48 19.62
C VAL A 125 -9.26 -10.60 20.06
N LYS A 126 -9.77 -11.81 20.27
CA LYS A 126 -8.94 -12.96 20.67
C LYS A 126 -7.87 -13.29 19.63
N THR A 127 -8.28 -13.32 18.35
CA THR A 127 -7.37 -13.59 17.23
C THR A 127 -6.36 -12.44 17.07
N PHE A 128 -6.79 -11.19 17.23
CA PHE A 128 -5.93 -10.02 17.16
C PHE A 128 -4.87 -10.04 18.27
N ARG A 129 -5.26 -10.24 19.52
CA ARG A 129 -4.31 -10.34 20.66
C ARG A 129 -3.32 -11.49 20.49
N PHE A 130 -3.77 -12.61 19.94
CA PHE A 130 -2.87 -13.73 19.62
C PHE A 130 -1.87 -13.36 18.51
N ALA A 131 -2.35 -12.80 17.38
CA ALA A 131 -1.51 -12.37 16.27
C ALA A 131 -0.47 -11.33 16.72
N GLN A 132 -0.87 -10.36 17.53
CA GLN A 132 0.00 -9.35 18.12
C GLN A 132 1.13 -9.98 18.95
N ARG A 133 0.76 -10.87 19.90
CA ARG A 133 1.75 -11.58 20.74
C ARG A 133 2.67 -12.47 19.91
N PHE A 134 2.10 -13.17 18.94
CA PHE A 134 2.86 -14.03 18.03
C PHE A 134 3.86 -13.22 17.21
N LEU A 135 3.43 -12.13 16.56
CA LEU A 135 4.32 -11.27 15.77
C LEU A 135 5.42 -10.66 16.65
N THR A 136 5.07 -10.14 17.82
CA THR A 136 6.05 -9.58 18.76
C THR A 136 7.07 -10.64 19.22
N ALA A 137 6.62 -11.82 19.60
CA ALA A 137 7.50 -12.91 20.01
C ALA A 137 8.35 -13.43 18.84
N PHE A 138 7.76 -13.55 17.67
CA PHE A 138 8.40 -14.00 16.44
C PHE A 138 9.50 -13.02 16.01
N PHE A 139 9.21 -11.73 15.93
CA PHE A 139 10.19 -10.71 15.59
C PHE A 139 11.30 -10.62 16.63
N ASN A 140 10.97 -10.58 17.93
CA ASN A 140 11.97 -10.56 18.99
C ASN A 140 12.90 -11.77 18.93
N ARG A 141 12.37 -12.95 18.62
CA ARG A 141 13.17 -14.19 18.53
C ARG A 141 14.11 -14.18 17.34
N ILE A 142 13.65 -13.66 16.21
CA ILE A 142 14.48 -13.52 15.01
C ILE A 142 15.62 -12.52 15.26
N PHE A 143 15.32 -11.36 15.85
CA PHE A 143 16.33 -10.34 16.16
C PHE A 143 17.38 -10.82 17.17
N ASN A 144 16.96 -11.57 18.18
CA ASN A 144 17.89 -12.13 19.16
C ASN A 144 18.79 -13.22 18.55
N ALA A 145 18.28 -14.01 17.61
CA ALA A 145 19.07 -15.01 16.89
C ALA A 145 20.14 -14.39 15.97
N ALA A 146 19.88 -13.19 15.45
CA ALA A 146 20.80 -12.48 14.56
C ALA A 146 22.04 -11.92 15.26
N VAL A 147 21.89 -11.53 16.52
CA VAL A 147 22.96 -10.85 17.28
C VAL A 147 23.93 -11.81 17.96
N GLY A 148 23.54 -13.08 18.17
CA GLY A 148 24.37 -14.07 18.83
C GLY A 148 24.51 -15.36 18.04
N ARG A 149 25.74 -15.75 17.67
CA ARG A 149 26.06 -17.07 17.13
C ARG A 149 25.78 -18.24 18.11
N SER A 150 25.13 -17.98 19.26
CA SER A 150 24.83 -18.96 20.31
C SER A 150 23.34 -19.02 20.60
N LEU A 151 22.79 -20.24 20.70
CA LEU A 151 21.42 -20.50 21.15
C LEU A 151 21.08 -19.85 22.51
N ARG A 152 22.09 -19.62 23.38
CA ARG A 152 21.92 -18.88 24.64
C ARG A 152 21.65 -17.40 24.45
N ALA A 153 22.12 -16.76 23.38
CA ALA A 153 21.82 -15.36 23.06
C ALA A 153 20.36 -15.16 22.60
N MET A 154 19.72 -16.20 22.04
CA MET A 154 18.29 -16.20 21.70
C MET A 154 17.37 -15.94 22.91
N PHE A 155 17.83 -16.18 24.12
CA PHE A 155 17.05 -16.04 25.34
C PHE A 155 17.50 -14.87 26.25
N ARG A 156 18.56 -14.17 25.87
CA ARG A 156 19.20 -13.13 26.71
C ARG A 156 19.23 -11.79 25.98
N GLY A 157 18.16 -11.03 26.04
CA GLY A 157 18.13 -9.65 25.57
C GLY A 157 16.81 -9.29 24.90
N LYS A 158 16.17 -8.27 25.38
CA LYS A 158 15.01 -7.64 24.76
C LYS A 158 15.51 -6.63 23.72
N ARG A 159 16.07 -7.07 22.58
CA ARG A 159 16.16 -6.22 21.40
C ARG A 159 14.86 -6.34 20.63
N ASN A 160 14.14 -5.25 20.59
CA ASN A 160 12.81 -5.20 20.01
C ASN A 160 12.88 -4.88 18.51
N LEU A 161 11.91 -5.36 17.73
CA LEU A 161 11.62 -4.90 16.37
C LEU A 161 11.58 -3.36 16.30
N PHE A 162 11.16 -2.72 17.37
CA PHE A 162 11.10 -1.27 17.52
C PHE A 162 12.44 -0.55 17.25
N GLU A 163 13.60 -1.17 17.58
CA GLU A 163 14.91 -0.57 17.35
C GLU A 163 15.30 -0.50 15.87
N ARG A 164 14.65 -1.32 15.03
CA ARG A 164 14.94 -1.42 13.59
C ARG A 164 13.85 -0.85 12.69
N LEU A 165 12.71 -0.54 13.26
CA LEU A 165 11.62 0.11 12.54
C LEU A 165 11.64 1.60 12.88
N ASN A 166 12.30 2.35 12.02
CA ASN A 166 12.34 3.80 12.10
C ASN A 166 11.01 4.39 11.67
N ILE A 167 10.32 5.08 12.57
CA ILE A 167 9.15 5.87 12.21
C ILE A 167 9.54 7.35 12.25
N VAL A 168 9.37 8.03 11.12
CA VAL A 168 9.64 9.46 10.97
C VAL A 168 8.40 10.17 10.44
N GLY A 169 8.33 11.49 10.60
CA GLY A 169 7.23 12.30 10.06
C GLY A 169 6.17 12.67 11.10
N ASP A 170 4.97 12.96 10.64
CA ASP A 170 3.93 13.66 11.40
C ASP A 170 3.00 12.74 12.20
N VAL A 171 3.59 11.93 13.07
CA VAL A 171 2.87 10.93 13.87
C VAL A 171 1.88 11.56 14.85
N GLU A 172 2.26 12.69 15.48
CA GLU A 172 1.45 13.31 16.53
C GLU A 172 0.17 13.92 15.96
N THR A 173 0.28 14.65 14.85
CA THR A 173 -0.89 15.17 14.14
C THR A 173 -1.81 14.04 13.67
N VAL A 174 -1.25 12.99 13.06
CA VAL A 174 -2.06 11.83 12.65
C VAL A 174 -2.82 11.22 13.82
N ARG A 175 -2.20 11.13 15.00
CA ARG A 175 -2.84 10.57 16.20
C ARG A 175 -4.01 11.42 16.71
N SER A 176 -3.86 12.76 16.68
CA SER A 176 -4.94 13.67 17.11
C SER A 176 -6.17 13.61 16.21
N LEU A 177 -5.97 13.35 14.90
CA LEU A 177 -7.07 13.29 13.94
C LEU A 177 -8.09 12.16 14.21
N PHE A 178 -7.73 11.15 15.01
CA PHE A 178 -8.68 10.10 15.41
C PHE A 178 -9.82 10.61 16.29
N ASP A 179 -9.64 11.75 16.94
CA ASP A 179 -10.68 12.42 17.71
C ASP A 179 -11.57 13.30 16.83
N HIS A 180 -11.12 13.66 15.61
CA HIS A 180 -11.79 14.61 14.71
C HIS A 180 -12.47 13.96 13.51
N GLY A 181 -12.14 12.70 13.17
CA GLY A 181 -12.75 12.05 12.01
C GLY A 181 -12.24 10.66 11.71
N THR A 182 -12.48 10.23 10.46
CA THR A 182 -12.05 8.93 9.96
C THR A 182 -10.73 9.06 9.21
N VAL A 183 -9.74 8.28 9.62
CA VAL A 183 -8.40 8.31 9.00
C VAL A 183 -8.27 7.21 7.95
N VAL A 184 -7.85 7.60 6.75
CA VAL A 184 -7.56 6.71 5.62
C VAL A 184 -6.06 6.76 5.34
N VAL A 185 -5.37 5.65 5.54
CA VAL A 185 -3.93 5.56 5.29
C VAL A 185 -3.68 4.97 3.91
N VAL A 186 -2.82 5.64 3.15
CA VAL A 186 -2.46 5.27 1.78
C VAL A 186 -0.95 5.08 1.68
N PRO A 187 -0.44 3.83 1.88
CA PRO A 187 0.99 3.55 1.79
C PRO A 187 1.45 3.27 0.36
N THR A 188 2.74 3.51 0.08
CA THR A 188 3.44 2.92 -1.08
C THR A 188 3.52 1.41 -0.94
N HIS A 189 3.57 0.68 -2.07
CA HIS A 189 3.58 -0.79 -2.06
C HIS A 189 4.79 -1.37 -2.78
N ASN A 190 5.79 -1.83 -2.04
CA ASN A 190 7.04 -2.38 -2.55
C ASN A 190 7.19 -3.89 -2.30
N SER A 191 6.69 -4.39 -1.16
CA SER A 191 6.87 -5.78 -0.73
C SER A 191 5.59 -6.40 -0.17
N ASN A 192 5.48 -7.72 -0.18
CA ASN A 192 4.41 -8.43 0.52
C ASN A 192 4.43 -8.24 2.05
N LEU A 193 5.54 -7.75 2.59
CA LEU A 193 5.68 -7.44 4.02
C LEU A 193 5.02 -6.12 4.41
N ASP A 194 4.76 -5.22 3.47
CA ASP A 194 4.30 -3.85 3.76
C ASP A 194 3.06 -3.84 4.66
N SER A 195 2.07 -4.65 4.33
CA SER A 195 0.82 -4.69 5.10
C SER A 195 1.01 -5.17 6.55
N ILE A 196 1.96 -6.09 6.78
CA ILE A 196 2.27 -6.60 8.12
C ILE A 196 3.04 -5.55 8.91
N LEU A 197 4.05 -4.94 8.28
CA LEU A 197 4.89 -3.92 8.92
C LEU A 197 4.11 -2.65 9.25
N VAL A 198 3.31 -2.17 8.30
CA VAL A 198 2.46 -0.99 8.52
C VAL A 198 1.45 -1.27 9.63
N GLY A 199 0.74 -2.40 9.58
CA GLY A 199 -0.22 -2.76 10.62
C GLY A 199 0.41 -2.91 12.00
N TYR A 200 1.62 -3.49 12.09
CA TYR A 200 2.37 -3.64 13.33
C TYR A 200 2.87 -2.28 13.87
N ALA A 201 3.45 -1.45 13.01
CA ALA A 201 3.93 -0.12 13.38
C ALA A 201 2.81 0.77 13.91
N MET A 202 1.67 0.77 13.23
CA MET A 202 0.50 1.56 13.62
C MET A 202 -0.03 1.16 14.99
N ASP A 203 -0.19 -0.15 15.26
CA ASP A 203 -0.72 -0.61 16.54
C ASP A 203 0.31 -0.52 17.66
N GLN A 204 1.56 -1.01 17.44
CA GLN A 204 2.53 -1.22 18.51
C GLN A 204 3.41 0.00 18.82
N ILE A 205 3.66 0.85 17.83
CA ILE A 205 4.53 2.01 17.99
C ILE A 205 3.70 3.29 18.03
N MET A 206 2.81 3.47 17.05
CA MET A 206 2.00 4.67 16.96
C MET A 206 0.75 4.63 17.86
N GLY A 207 0.39 3.47 18.41
CA GLY A 207 -0.77 3.30 19.30
C GLY A 207 -2.12 3.52 18.62
N LEU A 208 -2.21 3.31 17.31
CA LEU A 208 -3.43 3.50 16.52
C LEU A 208 -4.31 2.24 16.54
N PRO A 209 -5.65 2.37 16.45
CA PRO A 209 -6.54 1.23 16.33
C PRO A 209 -6.33 0.52 14.98
N SER A 210 -6.70 -0.76 14.89
CA SER A 210 -6.63 -1.51 13.64
C SER A 210 -7.49 -0.88 12.54
N PHE A 211 -6.95 -0.92 11.34
CA PHE A 211 -7.60 -0.44 10.12
C PHE A 211 -8.33 -1.57 9.40
N SER A 212 -9.41 -1.22 8.70
CA SER A 212 -9.96 -2.08 7.64
C SER A 212 -9.02 -2.03 6.44
N TYR A 213 -8.50 -3.17 5.99
CA TYR A 213 -7.52 -3.18 4.91
C TYR A 213 -7.87 -4.16 3.78
N GLY A 214 -7.57 -3.75 2.55
CA GLY A 214 -7.80 -4.56 1.36
C GLY A 214 -6.75 -5.65 1.19
N ALA A 215 -7.17 -6.90 1.30
CA ALA A 215 -6.30 -8.05 1.10
C ALA A 215 -6.59 -8.77 -0.22
N GLY A 216 -5.58 -8.88 -1.07
CA GLY A 216 -5.68 -9.62 -2.32
C GLY A 216 -5.99 -11.10 -2.07
N LEU A 217 -6.87 -11.68 -2.88
CA LEU A 217 -7.33 -13.06 -2.70
C LEU A 217 -6.20 -14.10 -2.78
N ASN A 218 -5.09 -13.79 -3.45
CA ASN A 218 -3.89 -14.64 -3.49
C ASN A 218 -3.32 -14.95 -2.10
N LEU A 219 -3.44 -14.02 -1.15
CA LEU A 219 -2.96 -14.22 0.22
C LEU A 219 -3.78 -15.26 1.00
N TYR A 220 -5.00 -15.53 0.56
CA TYR A 220 -5.89 -16.52 1.17
C TYR A 220 -5.62 -17.97 0.70
N ASN A 221 -4.77 -18.18 -0.32
CA ASN A 221 -4.39 -19.52 -0.77
C ASN A 221 -3.61 -20.32 0.29
N PHE A 222 -3.00 -19.64 1.25
CA PHE A 222 -2.34 -20.26 2.39
C PHE A 222 -3.30 -20.28 3.60
N GLY A 223 -3.76 -21.47 3.99
CA GLY A 223 -4.80 -21.68 5.00
C GLY A 223 -4.60 -20.94 6.33
N PRO A 224 -3.41 -20.99 6.99
CA PRO A 224 -3.15 -20.22 8.20
C PRO A 224 -3.28 -18.70 7.99
N ALA A 225 -2.73 -18.15 6.89
CA ALA A 225 -2.88 -16.73 6.59
C ALA A 225 -4.35 -16.36 6.36
N ALA A 226 -5.10 -17.17 5.61
CA ALA A 226 -6.53 -16.99 5.39
C ALA A 226 -7.32 -16.95 6.71
N TYR A 227 -6.99 -17.82 7.66
CA TYR A 227 -7.62 -17.85 8.98
C TYR A 227 -7.44 -16.53 9.72
N TYR A 228 -6.20 -16.00 9.77
CA TYR A 228 -5.91 -14.74 10.45
C TYR A 228 -6.50 -13.55 9.70
N MET A 229 -6.26 -13.43 8.39
CA MET A 229 -6.74 -12.30 7.60
C MET A 229 -8.26 -12.14 7.67
N ASN A 230 -9.00 -13.24 7.62
CA ASN A 230 -10.46 -13.22 7.78
C ASN A 230 -10.92 -12.67 9.14
N ARG A 231 -10.06 -12.58 10.16
CA ARG A 231 -10.38 -12.23 11.55
C ARG A 231 -9.65 -11.01 12.09
N LEU A 232 -8.85 -10.36 11.24
CA LEU A 232 -8.06 -9.19 11.61
C LEU A 232 -8.52 -7.90 10.89
N GLY A 233 -9.73 -7.89 10.31
CA GLY A 233 -10.30 -6.72 9.65
C GLY A 233 -9.97 -6.59 8.17
N ALA A 234 -9.35 -7.62 7.56
CA ALA A 234 -9.14 -7.61 6.13
C ALA A 234 -10.46 -7.83 5.37
N TYR A 235 -10.73 -7.00 4.38
CA TYR A 235 -11.74 -7.27 3.36
C TYR A 235 -11.08 -7.89 2.12
N ARG A 236 -11.82 -8.78 1.45
CA ARG A 236 -11.27 -9.55 0.33
C ARG A 236 -11.37 -8.77 -0.98
N VAL A 237 -10.26 -8.69 -1.70
CA VAL A 237 -10.21 -8.09 -3.04
C VAL A 237 -9.82 -9.15 -4.06
N ASP A 238 -10.77 -9.52 -4.93
CA ASP A 238 -10.53 -10.42 -6.04
C ASP A 238 -10.32 -9.63 -7.34
N ARG A 239 -9.06 -9.45 -7.72
CA ARG A 239 -8.67 -8.69 -8.92
C ARG A 239 -9.06 -9.38 -10.24
N ARG A 240 -9.48 -10.65 -10.21
CA ARG A 240 -10.01 -11.38 -11.37
C ARG A 240 -11.44 -10.93 -11.69
N LYS A 241 -12.19 -10.46 -10.66
CA LYS A 241 -13.57 -9.98 -10.79
C LYS A 241 -13.59 -8.53 -11.26
N LYS A 242 -13.73 -8.34 -12.57
CA LYS A 242 -13.75 -7.01 -13.21
C LYS A 242 -15.17 -6.56 -13.62
N ASN A 243 -16.20 -7.34 -13.23
CA ASN A 243 -17.56 -7.01 -13.57
C ASN A 243 -18.10 -5.80 -12.78
N PRO A 244 -19.06 -5.02 -13.36
CA PRO A 244 -19.52 -3.79 -12.74
C PRO A 244 -20.23 -4.01 -11.40
N VAL A 245 -20.90 -5.16 -11.20
CA VAL A 245 -21.61 -5.45 -9.95
C VAL A 245 -20.63 -5.67 -8.80
N TYR A 246 -19.56 -6.43 -9.03
CA TYR A 246 -18.52 -6.64 -8.03
C TYR A 246 -17.79 -5.34 -7.65
N LEU A 247 -17.39 -4.57 -8.67
CA LEU A 247 -16.67 -3.31 -8.45
C LEU A 247 -17.52 -2.29 -7.68
N GLU A 248 -18.81 -2.20 -8.00
CA GLU A 248 -19.72 -1.31 -7.28
C GLU A 248 -19.96 -1.77 -5.84
N THR A 249 -20.09 -3.10 -5.61
CA THR A 249 -20.22 -3.67 -4.26
C THR A 249 -18.99 -3.36 -3.41
N LEU A 250 -17.78 -3.51 -3.98
CA LEU A 250 -16.52 -3.21 -3.30
C LEU A 250 -16.41 -1.71 -2.95
N LYS A 251 -16.76 -0.82 -3.89
CA LYS A 251 -16.79 0.63 -3.67
C LYS A 251 -17.80 1.02 -2.59
N THR A 252 -19.00 0.46 -2.63
CA THR A 252 -20.05 0.72 -1.64
C THR A 252 -19.60 0.28 -0.25
N MET A 253 -18.99 -0.90 -0.12
CA MET A 253 -18.44 -1.38 1.15
C MET A 253 -17.38 -0.44 1.70
N SER A 254 -16.42 0.01 0.87
CA SER A 254 -15.36 0.93 1.28
C SER A 254 -15.94 2.27 1.76
N ARG A 255 -16.82 2.87 0.97
CA ARG A 255 -17.51 4.13 1.29
C ARG A 255 -18.28 4.06 2.61
N LEU A 256 -19.12 3.04 2.78
CA LEU A 256 -19.94 2.86 3.99
C LEU A 256 -19.09 2.57 5.23
N SER A 257 -17.96 1.84 5.09
CA SER A 257 -17.00 1.64 6.18
C SER A 257 -16.45 2.97 6.68
N ILE A 258 -15.99 3.84 5.77
CA ILE A 258 -15.47 5.18 6.10
C ILE A 258 -16.55 6.03 6.77
N GLN A 259 -17.77 6.05 6.23
CA GLN A 259 -18.90 6.78 6.82
C GLN A 259 -19.27 6.33 8.23
N ARG A 260 -19.01 5.07 8.56
CA ARG A 260 -19.20 4.51 9.91
C ARG A 260 -18.01 4.76 10.85
N GLY A 261 -17.05 5.59 10.45
CA GLY A 261 -15.86 5.93 11.24
C GLY A 261 -14.81 4.82 11.27
N VAL A 262 -14.91 3.81 10.40
CA VAL A 262 -13.91 2.74 10.35
C VAL A 262 -12.70 3.21 9.56
N ASN A 263 -11.58 3.35 10.26
CA ASN A 263 -10.31 3.72 9.65
C ASN A 263 -9.90 2.70 8.59
N SER A 264 -9.45 3.17 7.43
CA SER A 264 -9.17 2.35 6.27
C SER A 264 -7.71 2.44 5.84
N LEU A 265 -7.18 1.33 5.33
CA LEU A 265 -5.85 1.26 4.74
C LEU A 265 -5.94 0.53 3.41
N PHE A 266 -5.43 1.13 2.35
CA PHE A 266 -5.30 0.47 1.07
C PHE A 266 -4.11 1.04 0.28
N PHE A 267 -3.54 0.21 -0.59
CA PHE A 267 -2.42 0.58 -1.44
C PHE A 267 -2.96 1.13 -2.77
N PRO A 268 -2.89 2.47 -3.00
CA PRO A 268 -3.56 3.09 -4.14
C PRO A 268 -2.92 2.74 -5.49
N GLY A 269 -1.64 2.35 -5.54
CA GLY A 269 -1.00 1.81 -6.73
C GLY A 269 -1.64 0.50 -7.22
N GLY A 270 -2.36 -0.20 -6.32
CA GLY A 270 -3.12 -1.40 -6.63
C GLY A 270 -2.29 -2.68 -6.77
N THR A 271 -1.00 -2.58 -7.10
CA THR A 271 -0.02 -3.68 -7.12
C THR A 271 1.28 -3.18 -6.50
N ARG A 272 2.18 -4.08 -6.16
CA ARG A 272 3.55 -3.70 -5.78
C ARG A 272 4.23 -2.97 -6.94
N SER A 273 5.09 -1.99 -6.64
CA SER A 273 5.98 -1.39 -7.62
C SER A 273 6.80 -2.50 -8.28
N ARG A 274 6.79 -2.54 -9.61
CA ARG A 274 7.47 -3.60 -10.37
C ARG A 274 8.87 -3.21 -10.79
N ASP A 275 9.11 -1.93 -10.89
CA ASP A 275 10.39 -1.34 -11.30
C ASP A 275 11.19 -0.74 -10.15
N GLY A 276 10.61 -0.67 -8.95
CA GLY A 276 11.25 -0.07 -7.77
C GLY A 276 11.05 1.44 -7.64
N ALA A 277 10.48 2.10 -8.64
CA ALA A 277 10.18 3.54 -8.60
C ALA A 277 9.08 3.87 -7.58
N ILE A 278 9.05 5.13 -7.15
CA ILE A 278 7.95 5.66 -6.35
C ILE A 278 6.71 5.76 -7.24
N GLU A 279 5.57 5.35 -6.69
CA GLU A 279 4.30 5.34 -7.41
C GLU A 279 3.86 6.76 -7.77
N THR A 280 3.61 7.01 -9.05
CA THR A 280 3.06 8.27 -9.59
C THR A 280 1.63 8.10 -10.06
N ASP A 281 1.29 6.89 -10.57
CA ASP A 281 -0.03 6.57 -11.11
C ASP A 281 -0.87 5.79 -10.10
N LEU A 282 -1.86 6.45 -9.49
CA LEU A 282 -2.71 5.87 -8.47
C LEU A 282 -4.06 5.42 -9.04
N LYS A 283 -4.61 4.32 -8.50
CA LYS A 283 -5.91 3.78 -8.90
C LYS A 283 -7.06 4.54 -8.25
N MET A 284 -7.89 5.19 -9.07
CA MET A 284 -8.99 6.04 -8.64
C MET A 284 -10.14 5.28 -7.95
N GLY A 285 -10.21 3.95 -8.10
CA GLY A 285 -11.37 3.17 -7.66
C GLY A 285 -11.72 3.27 -6.18
N LEU A 286 -10.75 3.06 -5.30
CA LEU A 286 -10.93 3.19 -3.84
C LEU A 286 -10.71 4.64 -3.37
N LEU A 287 -9.84 5.40 -4.01
CA LEU A 287 -9.68 6.82 -3.70
C LEU A 287 -11.00 7.59 -3.90
N GLY A 288 -11.73 7.33 -4.98
CA GLY A 288 -13.04 7.93 -5.19
C GLY A 288 -14.03 7.63 -4.08
N THR A 289 -13.94 6.47 -3.41
CA THR A 289 -14.83 6.16 -2.28
C THR A 289 -14.55 7.03 -1.05
N VAL A 290 -13.34 7.57 -0.91
CA VAL A 290 -12.97 8.50 0.16
C VAL A 290 -13.67 9.85 -0.04
N VAL A 291 -13.62 10.37 -1.28
CA VAL A 291 -14.31 11.61 -1.68
C VAL A 291 -15.84 11.46 -1.55
N GLU A 292 -16.39 10.36 -2.07
CA GLU A 292 -17.83 10.05 -1.96
C GLU A 292 -18.27 9.91 -0.49
N ALA A 293 -17.43 9.34 0.39
CA ALA A 293 -17.71 9.21 1.81
C ALA A 293 -17.81 10.60 2.47
N GLN A 294 -16.83 11.47 2.21
CA GLN A 294 -16.85 12.85 2.73
C GLN A 294 -18.11 13.60 2.30
N ARG A 295 -18.48 13.56 1.01
CA ARG A 295 -19.71 14.19 0.53
C ARG A 295 -20.95 13.68 1.29
N ALA A 296 -21.05 12.36 1.45
CA ALA A 296 -22.21 11.77 2.11
C ALA A 296 -22.27 12.13 3.61
N MET A 297 -21.13 12.28 4.27
CA MET A 297 -21.06 12.76 5.66
C MET A 297 -21.50 14.22 5.75
N VAL A 298 -21.06 15.08 4.84
CA VAL A 298 -21.50 16.48 4.74
C VAL A 298 -23.01 16.60 4.47
N ALA A 299 -23.61 15.68 3.70
CA ALA A 299 -25.04 15.64 3.44
C ALA A 299 -25.90 15.22 4.66
N GLY A 300 -25.30 15.01 5.82
CA GLY A 300 -25.99 14.51 7.01
C GLY A 300 -26.22 13.01 7.01
N GLY A 301 -25.54 12.30 6.12
CA GLY A 301 -25.55 10.84 6.01
C GLY A 301 -24.70 10.13 7.07
N SER A 302 -24.55 10.71 8.26
CA SER A 302 -24.04 9.97 9.42
C SER A 302 -25.03 8.83 9.71
N SER A 303 -24.59 7.59 9.47
CA SER A 303 -25.45 6.42 9.63
C SER A 303 -26.07 6.40 11.03
N SER A 304 -27.31 5.93 11.13
CA SER A 304 -28.12 5.77 12.35
C SER A 304 -27.41 5.00 13.48
N PHE A 305 -26.22 4.46 13.20
CA PHE A 305 -25.36 3.71 14.09
C PHE A 305 -24.75 4.56 15.22
N THR A 306 -24.40 5.82 14.96
CA THR A 306 -23.88 6.74 15.97
C THR A 306 -24.95 7.24 16.93
N ARG A 307 -26.24 7.18 16.57
CA ARG A 307 -27.36 7.67 17.42
C ARG A 307 -27.79 6.69 18.53
N ARG A 308 -27.47 5.38 18.44
CA ARG A 308 -27.98 4.37 19.40
C ARG A 308 -27.12 4.12 20.65
N SER A 309 -25.94 4.70 20.78
CA SER A 309 -25.03 4.43 21.90
C SER A 309 -25.19 5.38 23.11
N HIS A 310 -26.19 6.26 23.15
CA HIS A 310 -26.37 7.27 24.22
C HIS A 310 -27.68 7.23 24.98
N SER A 311 -28.27 6.06 25.17
CA SER A 311 -29.37 5.92 26.12
C SER A 311 -29.17 4.71 27.01
N GLU A 312 -28.23 4.79 27.97
CA GLU A 312 -28.31 4.13 29.28
C GLU A 312 -27.10 4.55 30.14
N GLY A 313 -27.38 5.41 31.08
CA GLY A 313 -26.83 5.57 32.41
C GLY A 313 -25.32 5.66 32.65
N GLY A 314 -24.77 6.85 32.95
CA GLY A 314 -23.48 6.98 33.60
C GLY A 314 -22.82 8.33 33.40
N SER A 315 -22.95 9.22 34.39
CA SER A 315 -22.27 10.52 34.47
C SER A 315 -20.76 10.35 34.54
N SER A 316 -20.03 10.73 33.51
CA SER A 316 -18.68 11.26 33.66
C SER A 316 -18.36 12.17 32.45
N SER A 317 -18.04 13.40 32.79
CA SER A 317 -17.75 14.53 31.94
C SER A 317 -16.49 14.33 31.10
N ARG A 318 -16.64 13.81 29.90
CA ARG A 318 -15.89 14.18 28.71
C ARG A 318 -16.91 14.29 27.60
N SER A 319 -17.12 15.50 27.10
CA SER A 319 -17.95 15.76 25.94
C SER A 319 -17.45 14.90 24.78
N SER A 320 -18.10 13.77 24.53
CA SER A 320 -17.95 13.05 23.28
C SER A 320 -18.60 13.91 22.19
N GLN A 321 -17.87 14.94 21.74
CA GLN A 321 -18.19 15.59 20.48
C GLN A 321 -18.15 14.48 19.43
N GLN A 322 -19.25 14.30 18.72
CA GLN A 322 -19.29 13.48 17.52
C GLN A 322 -18.17 13.99 16.61
N PRO A 323 -17.32 13.10 16.05
CA PRO A 323 -16.36 13.55 15.06
C PRO A 323 -17.10 14.32 13.99
N ASP A 324 -16.59 15.48 13.60
CA ASP A 324 -17.20 16.46 12.69
C ASP A 324 -17.52 15.95 11.27
N GLY A 325 -17.63 14.64 11.11
CA GLY A 325 -17.90 14.00 9.83
C GLY A 325 -16.81 14.25 8.79
N LYS A 326 -15.56 14.41 9.22
CA LYS A 326 -14.39 14.63 8.36
C LYS A 326 -13.67 13.33 8.02
N VAL A 327 -13.08 13.28 6.83
CA VAL A 327 -12.22 12.20 6.38
C VAL A 327 -10.82 12.77 6.11
N PHE A 328 -9.80 12.14 6.69
CA PHE A 328 -8.41 12.53 6.57
C PHE A 328 -7.64 11.45 5.82
N VAL A 329 -6.76 11.86 4.91
CA VAL A 329 -5.90 10.98 4.12
C VAL A 329 -4.47 11.15 4.55
N VAL A 330 -3.81 10.05 4.90
CA VAL A 330 -2.41 10.06 5.37
C VAL A 330 -1.55 9.27 4.40
N PRO A 331 -0.70 9.93 3.61
CA PRO A 331 0.32 9.27 2.81
C PRO A 331 1.38 8.63 3.70
N LEU A 332 1.88 7.46 3.29
CA LEU A 332 2.88 6.74 4.05
C LEU A 332 3.88 6.10 3.10
N VAL A 333 5.17 6.29 3.35
CA VAL A 333 6.23 5.78 2.48
C VAL A 333 7.10 4.80 3.22
N LEU A 334 7.26 3.60 2.62
CA LEU A 334 8.18 2.58 3.14
C LEU A 334 9.48 2.62 2.35
N CYS A 335 10.61 2.65 3.07
CA CYS A 335 11.94 2.65 2.50
C CYS A 335 12.73 1.45 3.02
N TYR A 336 13.30 0.69 2.08
CA TYR A 336 14.00 -0.57 2.32
C TYR A 336 15.37 -0.57 1.66
N ASN A 337 16.38 -1.05 2.36
CA ASN A 337 17.67 -1.42 1.76
C ASN A 337 17.57 -2.70 0.91
N PHE A 338 16.49 -3.45 1.10
CA PHE A 338 16.30 -4.75 0.47
C PHE A 338 14.80 -5.06 0.24
N VAL A 339 14.46 -5.41 -0.99
CA VAL A 339 13.15 -5.93 -1.38
C VAL A 339 13.33 -7.35 -1.91
N LEU A 340 12.80 -8.36 -1.20
CA LEU A 340 12.99 -9.78 -1.55
C LEU A 340 12.58 -10.08 -2.97
N GLU A 341 11.44 -9.53 -3.35
CA GLU A 341 10.80 -9.82 -4.63
C GLU A 341 11.38 -9.00 -5.79
N ALA A 342 12.41 -8.16 -5.55
CA ALA A 342 12.99 -7.27 -6.56
C ALA A 342 13.37 -8.00 -7.88
N PRO A 343 14.09 -9.14 -7.85
CA PRO A 343 14.42 -9.85 -9.09
C PRO A 343 13.19 -10.27 -9.90
N PHE A 344 12.16 -10.77 -9.22
CA PHE A 344 10.91 -11.18 -9.85
C PHE A 344 10.10 -9.98 -10.37
N LEU A 345 10.02 -8.90 -9.59
CA LEU A 345 9.25 -7.71 -9.93
C LEU A 345 9.84 -7.01 -11.16
N ILE A 346 11.16 -6.81 -11.17
CA ILE A 346 11.81 -6.15 -12.31
C ILE A 346 11.74 -6.99 -13.58
N GLU A 347 11.89 -8.29 -13.49
CA GLU A 347 11.73 -9.18 -14.63
C GLU A 347 10.29 -9.12 -15.18
N GLN A 348 9.29 -9.10 -14.30
CA GLN A 348 7.90 -8.92 -14.73
C GLN A 348 7.66 -7.55 -15.39
N HIS A 349 8.31 -6.48 -14.89
CA HIS A 349 8.26 -5.15 -15.47
C HIS A 349 8.83 -5.16 -16.90
N LEU A 350 10.06 -5.64 -17.05
CA LEU A 350 10.76 -5.67 -18.33
C LEU A 350 10.04 -6.51 -19.39
N ARG A 351 9.38 -7.60 -18.99
CA ARG A 351 8.54 -8.40 -19.92
C ARG A 351 7.28 -7.66 -20.37
N ASN A 352 6.67 -6.89 -19.49
CA ASN A 352 5.45 -6.14 -19.84
C ASN A 352 5.74 -4.92 -20.72
N THR A 353 6.93 -4.33 -20.58
CA THR A 353 7.39 -3.16 -21.38
C THR A 353 8.13 -3.57 -22.64
N GLY A 354 8.84 -4.70 -22.62
CA GLY A 354 9.51 -5.28 -23.78
C GLY A 354 8.58 -6.21 -24.58
N LYS A 355 8.78 -6.28 -25.92
CA LYS A 355 8.03 -7.18 -26.81
C LYS A 355 8.38 -8.67 -26.66
N GLU A 356 9.09 -9.08 -25.63
CA GLU A 356 9.52 -10.46 -25.41
C GLU A 356 8.48 -11.27 -24.64
N ASN A 357 7.67 -12.02 -25.36
CA ASN A 357 6.55 -12.82 -24.87
C ASN A 357 6.91 -14.26 -24.44
N TYR A 358 8.12 -14.59 -24.05
CA TYR A 358 8.48 -15.98 -23.70
C TYR A 358 9.31 -16.08 -22.43
N ILE A 359 8.69 -16.56 -21.38
CA ILE A 359 9.08 -17.55 -20.34
C ILE A 359 8.10 -17.42 -19.16
N ARG A 360 7.40 -18.51 -18.81
CA ARG A 360 6.61 -18.60 -17.57
C ARG A 360 7.57 -18.74 -16.41
N LEU A 361 7.73 -17.71 -15.61
CA LEU A 361 8.36 -17.83 -14.29
C LEU A 361 7.34 -18.32 -13.27
N ARG A 362 7.75 -19.30 -12.48
CA ARG A 362 7.10 -19.61 -11.20
C ARG A 362 7.44 -18.49 -10.23
N ASP A 363 6.42 -17.91 -9.62
CA ASP A 363 6.57 -17.02 -8.48
C ASP A 363 7.22 -17.83 -7.33
N GLU A 364 8.53 -17.73 -7.16
CA GLU A 364 9.27 -18.43 -6.09
C GLU A 364 8.85 -17.97 -4.70
N GLY A 365 8.13 -16.83 -4.59
CA GLY A 365 7.56 -16.33 -3.34
C GLY A 365 6.37 -17.10 -2.79
N THR A 366 5.85 -18.13 -3.50
CA THR A 366 4.64 -18.86 -3.11
C THR A 366 4.87 -20.03 -2.14
N SER A 367 6.11 -20.45 -1.93
CA SER A 367 6.40 -21.52 -0.94
C SER A 367 6.47 -20.94 0.47
N VAL A 368 5.64 -21.49 1.37
CA VAL A 368 5.65 -21.15 2.81
C VAL A 368 7.03 -21.28 3.43
N ARG A 369 7.81 -22.29 3.01
CA ARG A 369 9.17 -22.51 3.49
C ARG A 369 10.14 -21.42 2.99
N SER A 370 10.00 -20.94 1.75
CA SER A 370 10.80 -19.84 1.22
C SER A 370 10.43 -18.54 1.93
N TRP A 371 9.14 -18.31 2.21
CA TRP A 371 8.64 -17.15 2.94
C TRP A 371 9.14 -17.11 4.40
N PHE A 372 9.07 -18.25 5.15
CA PHE A 372 9.65 -18.34 6.50
C PHE A 372 11.17 -18.19 6.51
N ARG A 373 11.88 -18.80 5.55
CA ARG A 373 13.34 -18.67 5.41
C ARG A 373 13.73 -17.23 5.10
N PHE A 374 12.93 -16.55 4.30
CA PHE A 374 13.10 -15.14 3.98
C PHE A 374 12.86 -14.25 5.18
N ILE A 375 11.73 -14.37 5.85
CA ILE A 375 11.45 -13.58 7.06
C ILE A 375 12.57 -13.81 8.08
N TRP A 376 13.00 -15.06 8.24
CA TRP A 376 14.13 -15.37 9.10
C TRP A 376 15.42 -14.64 8.66
N ARG A 377 15.79 -14.69 7.39
CA ARG A 377 16.96 -13.98 6.85
C ARG A 377 16.82 -12.47 6.96
N PHE A 378 15.69 -11.92 6.54
CA PHE A 378 15.41 -10.49 6.52
C PHE A 378 15.56 -9.86 7.92
N PHE A 379 15.01 -10.50 8.93
CA PHE A 379 15.10 -10.00 10.30
C PHE A 379 16.37 -10.44 11.05
N SER A 380 17.13 -11.39 10.50
CA SER A 380 18.38 -11.86 11.13
C SER A 380 19.59 -10.98 10.83
N THR A 381 19.53 -10.07 9.88
CA THR A 381 20.61 -9.14 9.53
C THR A 381 20.19 -7.69 9.80
N SER A 382 21.15 -6.81 10.02
CA SER A 382 20.93 -5.49 10.63
C SER A 382 20.46 -4.37 9.70
N SER A 383 19.57 -4.63 8.73
CA SER A 383 19.03 -3.54 7.91
C SER A 383 17.81 -2.91 8.56
N ASP A 384 17.84 -1.59 8.74
CA ASP A 384 16.75 -0.79 9.25
C ASP A 384 15.67 -0.61 8.18
N ILE A 385 14.42 -0.57 8.61
CA ILE A 385 13.26 -0.24 7.77
C ILE A 385 12.79 1.15 8.19
N THR A 386 12.61 2.04 7.25
CA THR A 386 12.07 3.37 7.54
C THR A 386 10.65 3.50 7.04
N LEU A 387 9.77 3.92 7.94
CA LEU A 387 8.37 4.25 7.69
C LEU A 387 8.20 5.75 7.85
N SER A 388 8.00 6.47 6.75
CA SER A 388 7.73 7.90 6.77
C SER A 388 6.23 8.15 6.75
N VAL A 389 5.75 8.82 7.80
CA VAL A 389 4.36 9.25 7.95
C VAL A 389 4.26 10.66 7.40
N GLY A 390 3.54 10.82 6.30
CA GLY A 390 3.37 12.11 5.65
C GLY A 390 2.40 13.01 6.38
N LYS A 391 2.45 14.30 6.04
CA LYS A 391 1.49 15.28 6.54
C LYS A 391 0.06 14.88 6.13
N PRO A 392 -0.89 14.84 7.07
CA PRO A 392 -2.27 14.52 6.76
C PRO A 392 -2.90 15.53 5.80
N MET A 393 -3.85 15.06 5.00
CA MET A 393 -4.59 15.86 4.03
C MET A 393 -6.09 15.62 4.19
N ASP A 394 -6.88 16.58 3.75
CA ASP A 394 -8.31 16.38 3.50
C ASP A 394 -8.54 15.62 2.18
N VAL A 395 -9.79 15.39 1.82
CA VAL A 395 -10.15 14.65 0.59
C VAL A 395 -9.92 15.44 -0.72
N LEU A 396 -9.50 16.70 -0.62
CA LEU A 396 -9.12 17.57 -1.75
C LEU A 396 -7.60 17.70 -1.88
N GLY A 397 -6.83 17.07 -0.94
CA GLY A 397 -5.39 17.13 -0.92
C GLY A 397 -4.80 18.35 -0.20
N ASN A 398 -5.60 19.12 0.54
CA ASN A 398 -5.13 20.25 1.35
C ASN A 398 -4.58 19.74 2.69
N PHE A 399 -3.57 20.39 3.25
CA PHE A 399 -2.99 20.02 4.54
C PHE A 399 -3.98 20.22 5.68
N VAL A 400 -3.84 19.36 6.70
CA VAL A 400 -4.69 19.36 7.88
C VAL A 400 -3.82 19.47 9.13
N ASP A 401 -4.22 20.34 10.07
CA ASP A 401 -3.58 20.49 11.37
C ASP A 401 -4.03 19.44 12.40
N ALA A 402 -3.51 19.55 13.63
CA ALA A 402 -3.84 18.65 14.73
C ALA A 402 -5.30 18.75 15.20
N GLU A 403 -5.98 19.87 14.93
CA GLU A 403 -7.37 20.16 15.24
C GLU A 403 -8.32 19.72 14.12
N GLY A 404 -7.77 19.15 13.02
CA GLY A 404 -8.55 18.68 11.87
C GLY A 404 -9.05 19.81 10.96
N LYS A 405 -8.40 20.98 10.96
CA LYS A 405 -8.69 22.09 10.07
C LYS A 405 -7.87 21.97 8.80
N SER A 406 -8.49 22.28 7.65
CA SER A 406 -7.84 22.23 6.34
C SER A 406 -7.29 23.60 5.95
N PHE A 407 -6.10 23.61 5.31
CA PHE A 407 -5.45 24.83 4.86
C PHE A 407 -5.01 24.71 3.40
N ASP A 408 -5.23 25.76 2.62
CA ASP A 408 -4.72 25.86 1.26
C ASP A 408 -3.18 26.07 1.24
N HIS A 409 -2.61 26.12 0.05
CA HIS A 409 -1.16 26.33 -0.13
C HIS A 409 -0.68 27.73 0.27
N TYR A 410 -1.59 28.67 0.51
CA TYR A 410 -1.30 30.00 1.05
C TYR A 410 -1.43 30.06 2.58
N GLY A 411 -1.90 29.00 3.23
CA GLY A 411 -2.12 28.94 4.66
C GLY A 411 -3.50 29.48 5.11
N ASN A 412 -4.44 29.68 4.19
CA ASN A 412 -5.80 30.07 4.55
C ASN A 412 -6.62 28.86 4.97
N GLU A 413 -7.39 28.98 6.05
CA GLU A 413 -8.31 27.91 6.50
C GLU A 413 -9.44 27.73 5.48
N LEU A 414 -9.73 26.44 5.16
CA LEU A 414 -10.76 26.03 4.20
C LEU A 414 -11.83 25.20 4.86
N GLU A 415 -13.08 25.46 4.47
CA GLU A 415 -14.22 24.62 4.81
C GLU A 415 -14.50 23.59 3.71
N VAL A 416 -14.02 22.36 3.88
CA VAL A 416 -14.14 21.25 2.90
C VAL A 416 -15.61 21.01 2.48
N ARG A 417 -16.55 21.21 3.41
CA ARG A 417 -17.99 21.05 3.15
C ARG A 417 -18.53 21.93 2.02
N GLU A 418 -17.96 23.12 1.82
CA GLU A 418 -18.43 24.07 0.80
C GLU A 418 -18.13 23.56 -0.62
N TYR A 419 -17.09 22.76 -0.81
CA TYR A 419 -16.74 22.16 -2.10
C TYR A 419 -17.72 21.08 -2.58
N PHE A 420 -18.57 20.57 -1.68
CA PHE A 420 -19.63 19.61 -2.01
C PHE A 420 -21.01 20.26 -2.19
N ARG A 421 -21.10 21.56 -2.03
CA ARG A 421 -22.34 22.30 -2.20
C ARG A 421 -22.49 22.89 -3.61
N SER A 422 -23.70 22.92 -4.09
CA SER A 422 -24.13 23.69 -5.26
C SER A 422 -25.42 24.41 -4.92
N ARG A 423 -25.46 25.73 -5.08
CA ARG A 423 -26.58 26.57 -4.69
C ARG A 423 -27.05 26.38 -3.24
N GLY A 424 -26.11 26.16 -2.33
CA GLY A 424 -26.37 25.97 -0.89
C GLY A 424 -26.74 24.56 -0.47
N GLU A 425 -27.01 23.63 -1.39
CA GLU A 425 -27.32 22.23 -1.09
C GLU A 425 -26.15 21.29 -1.44
N VAL A 426 -25.99 20.22 -0.68
CA VAL A 426 -25.02 19.16 -0.99
C VAL A 426 -25.57 18.31 -2.12
N THR A 427 -24.85 18.27 -3.23
CA THR A 427 -25.29 17.58 -4.44
C THR A 427 -24.32 16.48 -4.83
N GLU A 428 -24.86 15.33 -5.30
CA GLU A 428 -24.05 14.30 -5.96
C GLU A 428 -23.72 14.77 -7.38
N ASP A 429 -22.43 15.06 -7.61
CA ASP A 429 -21.92 15.43 -8.92
C ASP A 429 -20.70 14.54 -9.22
N ARG A 430 -20.91 13.56 -10.09
CA ARG A 430 -19.88 12.56 -10.42
C ARG A 430 -18.66 13.16 -11.09
N GLN A 431 -18.86 14.14 -11.98
CA GLN A 431 -17.74 14.76 -12.69
C GLN A 431 -16.86 15.52 -11.71
N ARG A 432 -17.46 16.29 -10.82
CA ARG A 432 -16.75 17.00 -9.75
C ARG A 432 -16.01 16.06 -8.82
N GLU A 433 -16.65 14.96 -8.39
CA GLU A 433 -16.03 13.97 -7.49
C GLU A 433 -14.88 13.20 -8.20
N GLU A 434 -14.98 12.96 -9.51
CA GLU A 434 -13.90 12.38 -10.30
C GLU A 434 -12.70 13.35 -10.38
N GLU A 435 -12.93 14.65 -10.58
CA GLU A 435 -11.85 15.65 -10.59
C GLU A 435 -11.21 15.80 -9.21
N TYR A 436 -11.98 15.81 -8.13
CA TYR A 436 -11.45 15.83 -6.77
C TYR A 436 -10.62 14.56 -6.46
N THR A 437 -11.06 13.42 -6.96
CA THR A 437 -10.29 12.17 -6.82
C THR A 437 -8.97 12.22 -7.55
N LYS A 438 -8.90 12.81 -8.74
CA LYS A 438 -7.65 13.00 -9.48
C LYS A 438 -6.72 13.95 -8.73
N LEU A 439 -7.24 15.10 -8.28
CA LEU A 439 -6.47 16.07 -7.50
C LEU A 439 -5.89 15.42 -6.23
N LEU A 440 -6.69 14.66 -5.49
CA LEU A 440 -6.24 13.91 -4.31
C LEU A 440 -5.13 12.93 -4.69
N ALA A 441 -5.27 12.19 -5.79
CA ALA A 441 -4.27 11.23 -6.25
C ALA A 441 -2.94 11.91 -6.62
N GLU A 442 -3.00 13.05 -7.30
CA GLU A 442 -1.83 13.86 -7.65
C GLU A 442 -1.11 14.35 -6.38
N ARG A 443 -1.86 14.88 -5.41
CA ARG A 443 -1.30 15.32 -4.13
C ARG A 443 -0.69 14.19 -3.31
N ILE A 444 -1.30 13.00 -3.30
CA ILE A 444 -0.71 11.82 -2.65
C ILE A 444 0.61 11.44 -3.33
N ALA A 445 0.65 11.40 -4.66
CA ALA A 445 1.87 11.08 -5.41
C ALA A 445 2.98 12.11 -5.17
N GLU A 446 2.67 13.41 -5.18
CA GLU A 446 3.61 14.48 -4.81
C GLU A 446 4.16 14.26 -3.38
N ARG A 447 3.28 13.94 -2.42
CA ARG A 447 3.70 13.65 -1.04
C ARG A 447 4.57 12.41 -0.93
N TYR A 448 4.35 11.36 -1.71
CA TYR A 448 5.23 10.20 -1.70
C TYR A 448 6.67 10.56 -2.06
N HIS A 449 6.88 11.49 -2.98
CA HIS A 449 8.22 11.96 -3.34
C HIS A 449 8.87 12.76 -2.21
N VAL A 450 8.12 13.68 -1.58
CA VAL A 450 8.63 14.49 -0.46
C VAL A 450 8.90 13.62 0.78
N GLU A 451 8.04 12.64 1.05
CA GLU A 451 8.14 11.76 2.22
C GLU A 451 9.12 10.59 2.02
N ASN A 452 9.67 10.43 0.82
CA ASN A 452 10.67 9.40 0.56
C ASN A 452 11.94 9.67 1.36
N VAL A 453 12.37 8.70 2.15
CA VAL A 453 13.63 8.74 2.89
C VAL A 453 14.69 8.06 2.07
N VAL A 454 15.66 8.84 1.59
CA VAL A 454 16.81 8.30 0.83
C VAL A 454 17.72 7.53 1.77
N LEU A 455 18.03 6.29 1.41
CA LEU A 455 18.99 5.44 2.10
C LEU A 455 20.32 5.42 1.33
N SER A 456 21.42 5.05 1.99
CA SER A 456 22.73 4.89 1.36
C SER A 456 22.68 3.95 0.15
N SER A 457 21.94 2.85 0.29
CA SER A 457 21.74 1.85 -0.78
C SER A 457 21.03 2.42 -2.00
N HIS A 458 20.06 3.33 -1.82
CA HIS A 458 19.37 3.98 -2.93
C HIS A 458 20.29 4.89 -3.71
N LEU A 459 21.09 5.70 -2.99
CA LEU A 459 22.00 6.65 -3.60
C LEU A 459 23.12 5.95 -4.38
N VAL A 460 23.75 4.96 -3.77
CA VAL A 460 24.86 4.22 -4.41
C VAL A 460 24.35 3.39 -5.61
N ALA A 461 23.18 2.78 -5.51
CA ALA A 461 22.58 2.07 -6.66
C ALA A 461 22.28 3.04 -7.81
N HIS A 462 21.77 4.24 -7.49
CA HIS A 462 21.48 5.26 -8.48
C HIS A 462 22.77 5.75 -9.14
N ALA A 463 23.79 6.09 -8.38
CA ALA A 463 25.08 6.57 -8.87
C ALA A 463 25.72 5.55 -9.84
N VAL A 464 25.85 4.28 -9.43
CA VAL A 464 26.52 3.25 -10.24
C VAL A 464 25.73 2.94 -11.53
N PHE A 465 24.40 2.93 -11.47
CA PHE A 465 23.60 2.69 -12.68
C PHE A 465 23.65 3.87 -13.65
N GLU A 466 23.65 5.12 -13.17
CA GLU A 466 23.86 6.31 -14.00
C GLU A 466 25.25 6.32 -14.62
N MET A 467 26.30 5.93 -13.89
CA MET A 467 27.64 5.74 -14.45
C MET A 467 27.63 4.72 -15.59
N LEU A 468 26.98 3.55 -15.38
CA LEU A 468 26.84 2.51 -16.41
C LEU A 468 26.12 3.04 -17.66
N SER A 469 25.06 3.82 -17.46
CA SER A 469 24.28 4.43 -18.53
C SER A 469 25.11 5.46 -19.31
N HIS A 470 25.88 6.29 -18.59
CA HIS A 470 26.73 7.32 -19.17
C HIS A 470 27.90 6.74 -19.98
N LEU A 471 28.46 5.61 -19.54
CA LEU A 471 29.48 4.88 -20.30
C LEU A 471 28.96 4.26 -21.59
N ASN A 472 27.65 4.05 -21.69
CA ASN A 472 27.00 3.39 -22.83
C ASN A 472 25.90 4.25 -23.48
N PRO A 473 26.17 5.51 -23.89
CA PRO A 473 25.14 6.47 -24.30
C PRO A 473 24.41 6.09 -25.60
N LYS A 474 24.93 5.10 -26.34
CA LYS A 474 24.31 4.60 -27.59
C LYS A 474 23.35 3.45 -27.36
N LEU A 475 23.33 2.86 -26.16
CA LEU A 475 22.46 1.76 -25.80
C LEU A 475 21.17 2.29 -25.17
N ASP A 476 20.08 1.65 -25.51
CA ASP A 476 18.83 1.80 -24.74
C ASP A 476 18.88 1.00 -23.43
N LEU A 477 17.88 1.15 -22.59
CA LEU A 477 17.79 0.43 -21.33
C LEU A 477 17.99 -1.09 -21.50
N PHE A 478 17.35 -1.69 -22.51
CA PHE A 478 17.46 -3.14 -22.72
C PHE A 478 18.86 -3.56 -23.19
N GLY A 479 19.54 -2.70 -23.95
CA GLY A 479 20.95 -2.87 -24.31
C GLY A 479 21.85 -2.85 -23.07
N ILE A 480 21.66 -1.86 -22.20
CA ILE A 480 22.43 -1.74 -20.93
C ILE A 480 22.20 -2.96 -20.03
N LEU A 481 20.96 -3.41 -19.86
CA LEU A 481 20.63 -4.55 -18.99
C LEU A 481 21.11 -5.91 -19.53
N ARG A 482 21.61 -5.97 -20.77
CA ARG A 482 22.19 -7.18 -21.40
C ARG A 482 23.72 -7.17 -21.45
N LEU A 483 24.34 -6.11 -20.96
CA LEU A 483 25.80 -6.03 -20.91
C LEU A 483 26.36 -7.15 -20.04
N PRO A 484 27.53 -7.71 -20.40
CA PRO A 484 28.22 -8.67 -19.54
C PRO A 484 28.62 -8.01 -18.23
N HIS A 485 28.26 -8.61 -17.10
CA HIS A 485 28.48 -8.00 -15.78
C HIS A 485 29.98 -7.94 -15.45
N ASP A 486 30.75 -8.94 -15.88
CA ASP A 486 32.17 -9.09 -15.56
C ASP A 486 33.04 -8.04 -16.29
N ASP A 487 32.53 -7.43 -17.37
CA ASP A 487 33.23 -6.40 -18.14
C ASP A 487 33.21 -5.02 -17.47
N TYR A 488 32.41 -4.84 -16.39
CA TYR A 488 32.17 -3.54 -15.77
C TYR A 488 32.59 -3.55 -14.29
N VAL A 489 33.79 -3.06 -14.05
CA VAL A 489 34.31 -2.77 -12.70
C VAL A 489 34.44 -1.27 -12.54
N PHE A 490 33.77 -0.70 -11.56
CA PHE A 490 33.75 0.73 -11.28
C PHE A 490 34.81 1.06 -10.23
N PRO A 491 35.78 1.94 -10.55
CA PRO A 491 36.76 2.38 -9.57
C PRO A 491 36.08 3.04 -8.36
N PHE A 492 36.47 2.62 -7.16
CA PHE A 492 35.87 3.13 -5.92
C PHE A 492 35.85 4.67 -5.87
N ARG A 493 36.97 5.30 -6.24
CA ARG A 493 37.06 6.77 -6.27
C ARG A 493 36.10 7.44 -7.24
N ALA A 494 35.90 6.85 -8.41
CA ALA A 494 34.94 7.40 -9.38
C ALA A 494 33.50 7.33 -8.85
N VAL A 495 33.14 6.24 -8.18
CA VAL A 495 31.83 6.13 -7.52
C VAL A 495 31.69 7.10 -6.35
N GLU A 496 32.75 7.27 -5.56
CA GLU A 496 32.81 8.24 -4.45
C GLU A 496 32.57 9.66 -4.93
N GLU A 497 33.23 10.11 -5.99
CA GLU A 497 33.07 11.46 -6.56
C GLU A 497 31.64 11.72 -7.08
N VAL A 498 31.02 10.72 -7.74
CA VAL A 498 29.63 10.82 -8.19
C VAL A 498 28.68 10.89 -7.00
N VAL A 499 28.90 10.03 -6.00
CA VAL A 499 28.09 10.00 -4.78
C VAL A 499 28.21 11.30 -4.01
N GLU A 500 29.39 11.91 -3.92
CA GLU A 500 29.62 13.22 -3.27
C GLU A 500 28.76 14.31 -3.91
N GLN A 501 28.81 14.45 -5.24
CA GLN A 501 28.01 15.45 -5.96
C GLN A 501 26.51 15.23 -5.76
N MET A 502 26.06 13.98 -5.83
CA MET A 502 24.66 13.64 -5.59
C MET A 502 24.25 13.89 -4.13
N GLN A 503 25.12 13.59 -3.17
CA GLN A 503 24.89 13.82 -1.74
C GLN A 503 24.72 15.33 -1.44
N GLU A 504 25.57 16.19 -2.00
CA GLU A 504 25.45 17.64 -1.87
C GLU A 504 24.10 18.15 -2.38
N LYS A 505 23.66 17.65 -3.54
CA LYS A 505 22.35 17.99 -4.10
C LYS A 505 21.19 17.52 -3.24
N LEU A 506 21.31 16.33 -2.65
CA LEU A 506 20.31 15.81 -1.71
C LEU A 506 20.22 16.67 -0.45
N PHE A 507 21.34 17.19 0.07
CA PHE A 507 21.33 18.14 1.20
C PHE A 507 20.67 19.48 0.86
N GLU A 508 20.82 19.95 -0.38
CA GLU A 508 20.08 21.11 -0.87
C GLU A 508 18.57 20.86 -0.87
N TRP A 509 18.14 19.75 -1.46
CA TRP A 509 16.71 19.37 -1.52
C TRP A 509 16.09 19.08 -0.14
N GLU A 510 16.85 18.54 0.79
CA GLU A 510 16.37 18.36 2.16
C GLU A 510 16.10 19.71 2.84
N ARG A 511 16.99 20.70 2.64
CA ARG A 511 16.79 22.07 3.16
C ARG A 511 15.58 22.77 2.54
N GLU A 512 15.20 22.37 1.33
CA GLU A 512 14.02 22.87 0.61
C GLU A 512 12.74 22.07 0.91
N ASP A 513 12.78 21.11 1.84
CA ASP A 513 11.67 20.22 2.19
C ASP A 513 11.16 19.38 1.00
N LYS A 514 12.02 19.08 0.02
CA LYS A 514 11.67 18.29 -1.18
C LYS A 514 11.88 16.80 -1.00
N ILE A 515 12.70 16.38 -0.03
CA ILE A 515 13.04 14.97 0.23
C ILE A 515 13.50 14.81 1.67
N LYS A 516 13.48 13.59 2.18
CA LYS A 516 14.03 13.24 3.49
C LYS A 516 15.26 12.36 3.34
N LEU A 517 16.22 12.54 4.24
CA LEU A 517 17.45 11.76 4.25
C LEU A 517 17.55 10.90 5.50
N ALA A 518 18.00 9.66 5.32
CA ALA A 518 18.36 8.81 6.44
C ALA A 518 19.67 9.28 7.11
N PRO A 519 19.88 8.97 8.40
CA PRO A 519 21.06 9.44 9.13
C PRO A 519 22.40 9.06 8.48
N GLU A 520 22.47 7.92 7.82
CA GLU A 520 23.66 7.44 7.12
C GLU A 520 24.07 8.33 5.92
N LEU A 521 23.14 9.11 5.37
CA LEU A 521 23.45 10.07 4.31
C LEU A 521 24.36 11.22 4.80
N ARG A 522 24.64 11.31 6.11
CA ARG A 522 25.55 12.28 6.72
C ARG A 522 26.99 11.75 6.89
N LEU A 523 27.23 10.49 6.51
CA LEU A 523 28.56 9.92 6.47
C LEU A 523 29.43 10.59 5.40
N SER A 524 30.74 10.47 5.50
CA SER A 524 31.63 10.88 4.40
C SER A 524 31.29 10.10 3.12
N PRO A 525 31.56 10.64 1.92
CA PRO A 525 31.28 9.97 0.66
C PRO A 525 31.82 8.53 0.60
N ALA A 526 33.06 8.31 1.04
CA ALA A 526 33.67 6.99 1.10
C ALA A 526 32.93 6.02 2.03
N GLU A 527 32.61 6.46 3.24
CA GLU A 527 31.82 5.64 4.19
C GLU A 527 30.41 5.37 3.66
N LEU A 528 29.80 6.34 2.98
CA LEU A 528 28.48 6.22 2.39
C LEU A 528 28.46 5.19 1.26
N VAL A 529 29.48 5.17 0.39
CA VAL A 529 29.65 4.13 -0.63
C VAL A 529 29.80 2.75 0.01
N HIS A 530 30.65 2.62 1.03
CA HIS A 530 30.81 1.35 1.75
C HIS A 530 29.50 0.86 2.38
N ASP A 531 28.76 1.77 3.04
CA ASP A 531 27.48 1.43 3.67
C ASP A 531 26.42 1.04 2.62
N GLY A 532 26.33 1.78 1.51
CA GLY A 532 25.41 1.52 0.43
C GLY A 532 25.63 0.17 -0.24
N VAL A 533 26.87 -0.14 -0.65
CA VAL A 533 27.23 -1.43 -1.25
C VAL A 533 26.97 -2.60 -0.28
N LYS A 534 27.30 -2.43 0.99
CA LYS A 534 27.10 -3.46 2.03
C LYS A 534 25.63 -3.78 2.26
N ASN A 535 24.75 -2.77 2.28
CA ASN A 535 23.34 -2.92 2.63
C ASN A 535 22.45 -3.22 1.42
N LEU A 536 22.89 -2.87 0.21
CA LEU A 536 22.11 -3.06 -1.01
C LEU A 536 21.89 -4.54 -1.32
N GLY A 537 20.64 -4.95 -1.34
CA GLY A 537 20.26 -6.28 -1.78
C GLY A 537 20.94 -7.43 -1.04
N ILE A 538 21.29 -7.23 0.22
CA ILE A 538 22.13 -8.12 1.05
C ILE A 538 21.70 -9.61 1.06
N TYR A 539 20.44 -9.90 0.69
CA TYR A 539 19.88 -11.27 0.68
C TYR A 539 19.68 -11.84 -0.71
N HIS A 540 19.94 -11.07 -1.76
CA HIS A 540 19.91 -11.63 -3.10
C HIS A 540 21.03 -12.64 -3.28
N THR A 541 20.75 -13.69 -4.02
CA THR A 541 21.76 -14.72 -4.38
C THR A 541 22.85 -14.08 -5.23
N GLU A 542 22.44 -13.26 -6.17
CA GLU A 542 23.30 -12.41 -6.97
C GLU A 542 23.15 -10.98 -6.46
N LYS A 543 24.24 -10.40 -6.01
CA LYS A 543 24.23 -9.08 -5.39
C LYS A 543 24.18 -8.00 -6.45
N PRO A 544 23.25 -7.02 -6.33
CA PRO A 544 23.23 -5.89 -7.27
C PRO A 544 24.52 -5.07 -7.24
N LEU A 545 25.20 -4.98 -6.09
CA LEU A 545 26.56 -4.43 -5.96
C LEU A 545 27.38 -5.23 -4.94
N GLN A 546 28.67 -5.35 -5.19
CA GLN A 546 29.65 -5.94 -4.28
C GLN A 546 31.04 -5.39 -4.54
N PHE A 547 31.92 -5.53 -3.54
CA PHE A 547 33.33 -5.22 -3.70
C PHE A 547 34.08 -6.37 -4.35
N THR A 548 35.03 -6.04 -5.23
CA THR A 548 36.05 -6.97 -5.74
C THR A 548 37.11 -7.21 -4.65
N LYS A 549 38.06 -8.10 -4.91
CA LYS A 549 39.17 -8.34 -3.99
C LYS A 549 40.09 -7.12 -3.86
N GLU A 550 40.15 -6.33 -4.90
CA GLU A 550 40.96 -5.10 -5.02
C GLU A 550 40.24 -3.90 -4.36
N GLY A 551 38.98 -4.06 -3.93
CA GLY A 551 38.20 -2.99 -3.29
C GLY A 551 37.38 -2.14 -4.24
N GLU A 552 37.36 -2.48 -5.54
CA GLU A 552 36.54 -1.84 -6.55
C GLU A 552 35.10 -2.35 -6.51
N ILE A 553 34.18 -1.73 -7.23
CA ILE A 553 32.75 -2.01 -7.20
C ILE A 553 32.32 -2.70 -8.48
N MET A 554 31.59 -3.81 -8.36
CA MET A 554 30.99 -4.53 -9.48
C MET A 554 29.55 -4.93 -9.20
N SER A 555 28.78 -5.18 -10.26
CA SER A 555 27.43 -5.72 -10.17
C SER A 555 27.38 -7.17 -10.65
N SER A 556 26.61 -8.01 -10.00
CA SER A 556 26.30 -9.37 -10.49
C SER A 556 24.96 -9.45 -11.23
N ASP A 557 24.10 -8.42 -11.14
CA ASP A 557 22.83 -8.34 -11.87
C ASP A 557 22.41 -6.89 -12.08
N PHE A 558 22.57 -6.37 -13.31
CA PHE A 558 22.17 -5.02 -13.68
C PHE A 558 20.66 -4.78 -13.65
N ARG A 559 19.83 -5.83 -13.78
CA ARG A 559 18.37 -5.69 -13.68
C ARG A 559 17.95 -5.41 -12.25
N VAL A 560 18.54 -6.11 -11.28
CA VAL A 560 18.28 -5.87 -9.86
C VAL A 560 18.90 -4.53 -9.42
N LEU A 561 20.06 -4.16 -9.94
CA LEU A 561 20.64 -2.83 -9.74
C LEU A 561 19.70 -1.73 -10.25
N TYR A 562 19.15 -1.89 -11.45
CA TYR A 562 18.16 -0.98 -12.04
C TYR A 562 16.90 -0.86 -11.18
N PHE A 563 16.41 -1.94 -10.58
CA PHE A 563 15.28 -1.89 -9.65
C PHE A 563 15.54 -0.92 -8.49
N TYR A 564 16.72 -0.98 -7.87
CA TYR A 564 17.07 -0.10 -6.75
C TYR A 564 17.41 1.33 -7.20
N HIS A 565 18.04 1.48 -8.36
CA HIS A 565 18.29 2.76 -9.00
C HIS A 565 17.01 3.59 -9.16
N ASN A 566 15.93 2.95 -9.58
CA ASN A 566 14.66 3.59 -9.91
C ASN A 566 14.00 4.29 -8.71
N ARG A 567 14.42 4.01 -7.50
CA ARG A 567 13.93 4.73 -6.31
C ARG A 567 14.17 6.23 -6.39
N LEU A 568 15.22 6.67 -7.08
CA LEU A 568 15.60 8.08 -7.25
C LEU A 568 15.45 8.60 -8.68
N SER A 569 15.05 7.77 -9.65
CA SER A 569 15.00 8.16 -11.07
C SER A 569 14.08 9.35 -11.36
N ASN A 570 12.98 9.51 -10.61
CA ASN A 570 12.00 10.58 -10.83
C ASN A 570 12.41 11.96 -10.29
N TYR A 571 13.57 12.06 -9.63
CA TYR A 571 14.05 13.33 -9.07
C TYR A 571 14.97 14.10 -10.03
N GLY A 572 15.55 13.43 -11.04
CA GLY A 572 16.53 14.05 -11.94
C GLY A 572 17.86 14.34 -11.25
N LEU A 573 18.25 13.46 -10.31
CA LEU A 573 19.48 13.59 -9.54
C LEU A 573 20.73 13.41 -10.43
N ASP A 574 20.63 12.66 -11.52
CA ASP A 574 21.63 12.50 -12.57
C ASP A 574 22.11 13.83 -13.17
N LYS A 575 21.22 14.84 -13.24
CA LYS A 575 21.53 16.18 -13.76
C LYS A 575 22.40 17.02 -12.83
N ALA A 576 22.55 16.61 -11.58
CA ALA A 576 23.39 17.28 -10.59
C ALA A 576 24.88 16.88 -10.72
N VAL A 577 25.16 15.81 -11.46
CA VAL A 577 26.51 15.27 -11.62
C VAL A 577 27.19 15.91 -12.83
N TYR A 578 28.40 16.39 -12.63
CA TYR A 578 29.26 16.82 -13.72
C TYR A 578 30.04 15.61 -14.26
N TRP A 579 29.56 15.09 -15.39
CA TRP A 579 30.17 13.93 -16.05
C TRP A 579 31.43 14.33 -16.80
N LYS A 580 32.61 14.04 -16.26
CA LYS A 580 33.87 14.24 -16.95
C LYS A 580 34.12 13.09 -17.92
N ALA A 581 34.32 13.40 -19.19
CA ALA A 581 34.45 12.41 -20.26
C ALA A 581 35.72 11.52 -20.17
N GLU A 582 36.72 11.89 -19.36
CA GLU A 582 38.03 11.26 -19.37
C GLU A 582 38.39 10.41 -18.14
N GLU A 583 37.59 10.47 -17.05
CA GLU A 583 37.95 9.83 -15.76
C GLU A 583 37.19 8.56 -15.42
N ILE A 584 36.22 8.15 -16.21
CA ILE A 584 35.53 6.87 -16.01
C ILE A 584 36.18 5.81 -16.92
N GLU A 585 37.45 5.53 -16.72
CA GLU A 585 38.03 4.30 -17.28
C GLU A 585 37.47 3.11 -16.52
N VAL A 586 36.55 2.40 -17.17
CA VAL A 586 36.18 1.05 -16.75
C VAL A 586 37.40 0.18 -17.00
N LEU A 587 37.95 -0.39 -15.93
CA LEU A 587 38.99 -1.40 -16.06
C LEU A 587 38.36 -2.59 -16.78
N LYS A 588 38.52 -2.66 -18.12
CA LYS A 588 38.24 -3.89 -18.84
C LYS A 588 39.22 -4.92 -18.31
N VAL A 589 38.68 -5.99 -17.75
CA VAL A 589 39.51 -7.16 -17.38
C VAL A 589 40.05 -7.66 -18.72
N GLU A 590 41.33 -7.38 -19.00
CA GLU A 590 42.06 -8.06 -20.05
C GLU A 590 42.19 -9.53 -19.64
N ASP A 591 41.82 -10.47 -20.51
CA ASP A 591 41.85 -11.92 -20.34
C ASP A 591 43.23 -12.45 -19.94
#